data_0d72bd0e8ac196c8fe52cf855e63c6f8
#
_entry.id   0d72bd0e8ac196c8fe52cf855e63c6f8
#
_cell.length_a   1.000
_cell.length_b   1.000
_cell.length_c   1.000
_cell.angle_alpha   90.00
_cell.angle_beta   90.00
_cell.angle_gamma   90.00
#
_symmetry.space_group_name_H-M   'P 1'
#
loop_
_entity.id
_entity.type
_entity.pdbx_description
1 polymer ?
#
loop_
_entity_poly.entity_id
_entity_poly.type
_entity_poly.pdbx_seq_one_letter_code
_entity_poly.pdbx_strand_id
1 'polypeptide(L)'
;MLIRVLFIYIVLTTVAVALHENTFAVFELKEQLQMLYINMWELLHQLEYVTPDQRAVVYEEIDDIKQQIIQTIDLLKQHDQAQHD
;
A
#
# COMPACT_ATOMS: atom_id res chain seq x y z
N MET A 1 4.37 5.08 -16.16
CA MET A 1 4.05 6.38 -15.52
C MET A 1 2.58 6.69 -15.58
N LEU A 2 1.94 6.54 -16.75
CA LEU A 2 0.50 6.76 -16.89
C LEU A 2 -0.33 5.83 -16.00
N ILE A 3 0.13 4.58 -15.85
CA ILE A 3 -0.57 3.58 -15.03
C ILE A 3 -0.55 3.97 -13.54
N ARG A 4 0.56 4.54 -13.06
CA ARG A 4 0.66 5.01 -11.68
C ARG A 4 -0.26 6.18 -11.38
N VAL A 5 -0.32 7.14 -12.32
CA VAL A 5 -1.19 8.30 -12.16
C VAL A 5 -2.66 7.86 -12.17
N LEU A 6 -3.02 6.95 -13.07
CA LEU A 6 -4.36 6.39 -13.14
C LEU A 6 -4.71 5.64 -11.84
N PHE A 7 -3.76 4.85 -11.32
CA PHE A 7 -3.95 4.10 -10.09
C PHE A 7 -4.18 5.04 -8.90
N ILE A 8 -3.37 6.10 -8.79
CA ILE A 8 -3.52 7.09 -7.73
C ILE A 8 -4.86 7.81 -7.85
N TYR A 9 -5.29 8.12 -9.07
CA TYR A 9 -6.57 8.79 -9.31
C TYR A 9 -7.74 7.89 -8.91
N ILE A 10 -7.69 6.62 -9.26
CA ILE A 10 -8.71 5.65 -8.89
C ILE A 10 -8.77 5.49 -7.37
N VAL A 11 -7.62 5.40 -6.71
CA VAL A 11 -7.54 5.29 -5.26
C VAL A 11 -8.14 6.52 -4.59
N LEU A 12 -7.83 7.71 -5.10
CA LEU A 12 -8.37 8.97 -4.55
C LEU A 12 -9.88 9.07 -4.70
N THR A 13 -10.41 8.68 -5.88
CA THR A 13 -11.86 8.68 -6.08
C THR A 13 -12.55 7.65 -5.20
N THR A 14 -11.94 6.48 -5.03
CA THR A 14 -12.51 5.42 -4.19
C THR A 14 -12.47 5.83 -2.71
N VAL A 15 -11.42 6.50 -2.27
CA VAL A 15 -11.32 7.01 -0.90
C VAL A 15 -12.42 8.06 -0.64
N ALA A 16 -12.70 8.91 -1.63
CA ALA A 16 -13.76 9.92 -1.49
C ALA A 16 -15.13 9.27 -1.32
N VAL A 17 -15.40 8.17 -2.04
CA VAL A 17 -16.64 7.41 -1.90
C VAL A 17 -16.65 6.63 -0.58
N ALA A 18 -15.50 6.10 -0.17
CA ALA A 18 -15.34 5.31 1.04
C ALA A 18 -15.57 6.13 2.31
N LEU A 19 -15.40 7.46 2.26
CA LEU A 19 -15.68 8.33 3.40
C LEU A 19 -17.15 8.30 3.80
N HIS A 20 -18.04 7.83 2.92
CA HIS A 20 -19.46 7.71 3.22
C HIS A 20 -19.86 6.35 3.80
N GLU A 21 -19.00 5.31 3.63
CA GLU A 21 -19.29 3.96 4.14
C GLU A 21 -18.04 3.34 4.77
N ASN A 22 -18.10 3.12 6.09
CA ASN A 22 -16.96 2.57 6.85
C ASN A 22 -16.55 1.17 6.38
N THR A 23 -17.51 0.35 5.98
CA THR A 23 -17.23 -1.01 5.49
C THR A 23 -16.43 -0.97 4.19
N PHE A 24 -16.73 -0.01 3.33
CA PHE A 24 -16.03 0.14 2.07
C PHE A 24 -14.59 0.61 2.29
N ALA A 25 -14.38 1.48 3.27
CA ALA A 25 -13.04 1.98 3.62
C ALA A 25 -12.14 0.84 4.09
N VAL A 26 -12.65 -0.07 4.92
CA VAL A 26 -11.89 -1.22 5.41
C VAL A 26 -11.53 -2.14 4.25
N PHE A 27 -12.46 -2.38 3.34
CA PHE A 27 -12.21 -3.23 2.18
C PHE A 27 -11.11 -2.63 1.29
N GLU A 28 -11.16 -1.33 1.06
CA GLU A 28 -10.16 -0.62 0.25
C GLU A 28 -8.77 -0.69 0.90
N LEU A 29 -8.71 -0.50 2.20
CA LEU A 29 -7.44 -0.57 2.92
C LEU A 29 -6.84 -1.97 2.85
N LYS A 30 -7.67 -3.00 2.92
CA LYS A 30 -7.21 -4.38 2.79
C LYS A 30 -6.67 -4.66 1.39
N GLU A 31 -7.32 -4.14 0.36
CA GLU A 31 -6.84 -4.27 -1.01
C GLU A 31 -5.51 -3.54 -1.20
N GLN A 32 -5.39 -2.33 -0.67
CA GLN A 32 -4.14 -1.57 -0.72
C GLN A 32 -3.01 -2.33 -0.03
N LEU A 33 -3.30 -2.91 1.13
CA LEU A 33 -2.32 -3.68 1.88
C LEU A 33 -1.84 -4.88 1.07
N GLN A 34 -2.77 -5.58 0.41
CA GLN A 34 -2.44 -6.71 -0.43
C GLN A 34 -1.54 -6.31 -1.59
N MET A 35 -1.84 -5.19 -2.24
CA MET A 35 -1.03 -4.67 -3.34
C MET A 35 0.36 -4.28 -2.87
N LEU A 36 0.47 -3.70 -1.67
CA LEU A 36 1.76 -3.34 -1.11
C LEU A 36 2.60 -4.59 -0.81
N TYR A 37 2.00 -5.66 -0.31
CA TYR A 37 2.71 -6.92 -0.09
C TYR A 37 3.19 -7.52 -1.40
N ILE A 38 2.39 -7.48 -2.46
CA ILE A 38 2.78 -7.97 -3.77
C ILE A 38 3.96 -7.18 -4.31
N ASN A 39 3.91 -5.86 -4.20
CA ASN A 39 5.00 -4.98 -4.65
C ASN A 39 6.28 -5.26 -3.87
N MET A 40 6.17 -5.45 -2.56
CA MET A 40 7.31 -5.78 -1.71
C MET A 40 7.93 -7.11 -2.13
N TRP A 41 7.10 -8.11 -2.40
CA TRP A 41 7.57 -9.41 -2.84
C TRP A 41 8.31 -9.32 -4.15
N GLU A 42 7.81 -8.52 -5.10
CA GLU A 42 8.47 -8.30 -6.38
C GLU A 42 9.84 -7.63 -6.21
N LEU A 43 9.92 -6.64 -5.34
CA LEU A 43 11.19 -5.96 -5.06
C LEU A 43 12.19 -6.91 -4.41
N LEU A 44 11.75 -7.74 -3.47
CA LEU A 44 12.61 -8.75 -2.84
C LEU A 44 13.13 -9.74 -3.89
N HIS A 45 12.28 -10.10 -4.85
CA HIS A 45 12.67 -11.01 -5.93
C HIS A 45 13.69 -10.34 -6.85
N GLN A 46 13.56 -9.05 -7.11
CA GLN A 46 14.50 -8.29 -7.94
C GLN A 46 15.89 -8.24 -7.31
N LEU A 47 16.01 -8.31 -6.00
CA LEU A 47 17.31 -8.29 -5.33
C LEU A 47 18.23 -9.41 -5.79
N GLU A 48 17.68 -10.52 -6.28
CA GLU A 48 18.46 -11.63 -6.78
C GLU A 48 19.14 -11.32 -8.13
N TYR A 49 18.59 -10.36 -8.87
CA TYR A 49 19.02 -10.07 -10.25
C TYR A 49 19.71 -8.73 -10.42
N VAL A 50 19.68 -7.87 -9.39
CA VAL A 50 20.27 -6.52 -9.49
C VAL A 50 21.74 -6.55 -9.09
N THR A 51 22.51 -5.60 -9.65
CA THR A 51 23.90 -5.40 -9.28
C THR A 51 24.01 -4.85 -7.85
N PRO A 52 25.18 -5.02 -7.21
CA PRO A 52 25.36 -4.47 -5.85
C PRO A 52 25.09 -2.97 -5.74
N ASP A 53 25.40 -2.22 -6.80
CA ASP A 53 25.16 -0.77 -6.83
C ASP A 53 23.67 -0.45 -6.82
N GLN A 54 22.84 -1.29 -7.45
CA GLN A 54 21.41 -1.09 -7.53
C GLN A 54 20.68 -1.61 -6.29
N ARG A 55 21.33 -2.46 -5.50
CA ARG A 55 20.71 -3.01 -4.29
C ARG A 55 20.29 -1.93 -3.30
N ALA A 56 21.12 -0.89 -3.18
CA ALA A 56 20.81 0.21 -2.26
C ALA A 56 19.50 0.90 -2.64
N VAL A 57 19.26 1.10 -3.94
CA VAL A 57 18.03 1.72 -4.44
C VAL A 57 16.83 0.82 -4.15
N VAL A 58 16.97 -0.50 -4.38
CA VAL A 58 15.90 -1.46 -4.12
C VAL A 58 15.57 -1.52 -2.62
N TYR A 59 16.59 -1.50 -1.76
CA TYR A 59 16.36 -1.48 -0.30
C TYR A 59 15.62 -0.23 0.13
N GLU A 60 15.92 0.91 -0.48
CA GLU A 60 15.22 2.16 -0.21
C GLU A 60 13.74 2.05 -0.57
N GLU A 61 13.44 1.46 -1.74
CA GLU A 61 12.07 1.24 -2.17
C GLU A 61 11.33 0.26 -1.26
N ILE A 62 12.02 -0.80 -0.82
CA ILE A 62 11.44 -1.75 0.13
C ILE A 62 11.10 -1.05 1.45
N ASP A 63 11.98 -0.18 1.93
CA ASP A 63 11.73 0.56 3.15
C ASP A 63 10.53 1.48 3.04
N ASP A 64 10.39 2.17 1.90
CA ASP A 64 9.23 3.01 1.62
C ASP A 64 7.93 2.20 1.65
N ILE A 65 7.92 1.01 1.03
CA ILE A 65 6.75 0.15 1.02
C ILE A 65 6.44 -0.35 2.43
N LYS A 66 7.46 -0.69 3.21
CA LYS A 66 7.27 -1.07 4.63
C LYS A 66 6.56 0.02 5.41
N GLN A 67 6.99 1.28 5.21
CA GLN A 67 6.35 2.41 5.87
C GLN A 67 4.89 2.53 5.48
N GLN A 68 4.59 2.36 4.20
CA GLN A 68 3.21 2.40 3.71
C GLN A 68 2.38 1.25 4.28
N ILE A 69 2.96 0.07 4.40
CA ILE A 69 2.28 -1.08 5.00
C ILE A 69 1.93 -0.79 6.46
N ILE A 70 2.87 -0.25 7.22
CA ILE A 70 2.66 0.10 8.62
C ILE A 70 1.54 1.13 8.76
N GLN A 71 1.56 2.17 7.92
CA GLN A 71 0.52 3.20 7.93
C GLN A 71 -0.85 2.62 7.58
N THR A 72 -0.91 1.71 6.61
CA THR A 72 -2.16 1.08 6.20
C THR A 72 -2.72 0.21 7.32
N ILE A 73 -1.86 -0.57 7.99
CA ILE A 73 -2.26 -1.39 9.12
C ILE A 73 -2.79 -0.52 10.26
N ASP A 74 -2.14 0.62 10.51
CA ASP A 74 -2.58 1.57 11.55
C ASP A 74 -3.96 2.11 11.24
N LEU A 75 -4.21 2.47 9.99
CA LEU A 75 -5.53 2.96 9.56
C LEU A 75 -6.59 1.87 9.72
N LEU A 76 -6.25 0.62 9.40
CA LEU A 76 -7.17 -0.50 9.59
C LEU A 76 -7.52 -0.70 11.06
N LYS A 77 -6.53 -0.57 11.95
CA LYS A 77 -6.75 -0.69 13.39
C LYS A 77 -7.65 0.41 13.91
N GLN A 78 -7.48 1.64 13.41
CA GLN A 78 -8.32 2.76 13.79
C GLN A 78 -9.78 2.53 13.39
N HIS A 79 -10.01 2.02 12.19
CA HIS A 79 -11.36 1.70 11.71
C HIS A 79 -11.99 0.58 12.51
N ASP A 80 -11.20 -0.43 12.87
CA ASP A 80 -11.69 -1.55 13.67
C ASP A 80 -12.09 -1.09 15.07
N GLN A 81 -11.30 -0.22 15.69
CA GLN A 81 -11.60 0.34 17.00
C GLN A 81 -12.87 1.20 16.96
N ALA A 82 -13.04 1.97 15.87
CA ALA A 82 -14.24 2.81 15.72
C ALA A 82 -15.51 1.98 15.60
N GLN A 83 -15.42 0.77 15.05
CA GLN A 83 -16.57 -0.14 14.91
C GLN A 83 -16.93 -0.83 16.21
N HIS A 84 -15.97 -0.99 17.12
CA HIS A 84 -16.20 -1.66 18.39
C HIS A 84 -16.73 -0.73 19.49
N ASP A 85 -16.64 0.56 19.29
CA ASP A 85 -17.21 1.55 20.17
C ASP A 85 -18.61 1.94 19.73
#